data_7300a26e19072ca99af9745dab65a673
#
_entry.id   7300a26e19072ca99af9745dab65a673
#
_cell.length_a   1.000
_cell.length_b   1.000
_cell.length_c   1.000
_cell.angle_alpha   90.00
_cell.angle_beta   90.00
_cell.angle_gamma   90.00
#
_symmetry.space_group_name_H-M   'P 1'
#
loop_
_entity.id
_entity.type
_entity.pdbx_description
1 polymer ?
#
loop_
_entity_poly.entity_id
_entity_poly.type
_entity_poly.pdbx_seq_one_letter_code
_entity_poly.pdbx_strand_id
1 'polypeptide(L)'
;MKQGKWLDTSISFMSMSGYSAPPIFWVALLLIMVFSLEYQLFPVAGRYDLLYEIDHVTGFAIIDAFMAKGEYRAHALQSVIEHMVLPCLVLALAPTTQVVGLMRSSVAEVMSQNYIRAARIKGLSNREIVTQHVLRNAIPPIIPKVGVQLSSMITLAIITESIFNWPGIGRWLLDALASQDYASIQAGVMVLATLVLTANILSDLIGAMINPLVRKEWYANK
;
A
#
# COMPACT_ATOMS: atom_id res chain seq x y z
N MET A 1 0.62 21.34 -15.47
CA MET A 1 2.02 20.88 -15.41
C MET A 1 2.58 20.93 -16.82
N LYS A 2 3.76 21.47 -17.04
CA LYS A 2 4.42 21.42 -18.36
C LYS A 2 4.92 19.98 -18.56
N GLN A 3 4.32 19.25 -19.51
CA GLN A 3 4.84 17.95 -19.98
C GLN A 3 6.32 18.13 -20.38
N GLY A 4 7.19 17.21 -19.97
CA GLY A 4 8.60 17.22 -20.35
C GLY A 4 9.57 17.89 -19.37
N LYS A 5 9.16 18.30 -18.17
CA LYS A 5 10.09 18.72 -17.14
C LYS A 5 10.70 17.51 -16.44
N TRP A 6 11.93 17.65 -15.94
CA TRP A 6 12.71 16.62 -15.24
C TRP A 6 11.88 15.86 -14.18
N LEU A 7 11.03 16.54 -13.42
CA LEU A 7 10.10 15.90 -12.47
C LEU A 7 9.09 14.97 -13.14
N ASP A 8 8.52 15.33 -14.30
CA ASP A 8 7.59 14.48 -15.04
C ASP A 8 8.31 13.26 -15.62
N THR A 9 9.53 13.44 -16.09
CA THR A 9 10.39 12.35 -16.57
C THR A 9 10.80 11.42 -15.43
N SER A 10 11.17 11.95 -14.27
CA SER A 10 11.52 11.14 -13.09
C SER A 10 10.35 10.35 -12.55
N ILE A 11 9.16 10.97 -12.42
CA ILE A 11 7.93 10.26 -12.00
C ILE A 11 7.53 9.21 -13.03
N SER A 12 7.69 9.51 -14.33
CA SER A 12 7.41 8.56 -15.40
C SER A 12 8.39 7.39 -15.39
N PHE A 13 9.67 7.65 -15.16
CA PHE A 13 10.70 6.64 -15.06
C PHE A 13 10.45 5.75 -13.83
N MET A 14 10.13 6.32 -12.67
CA MET A 14 9.76 5.55 -11.47
C MET A 14 8.50 4.71 -11.70
N SER A 15 7.47 5.25 -12.36
CA SER A 15 6.27 4.47 -12.67
C SER A 15 6.50 3.38 -13.71
N MET A 16 7.32 3.64 -14.74
CA MET A 16 7.70 2.63 -15.74
C MET A 16 8.62 1.56 -15.13
N SER A 17 9.58 1.95 -14.31
CA SER A 17 10.45 1.02 -13.58
C SER A 17 9.65 0.11 -12.66
N GLY A 18 8.60 0.61 -12.03
CA GLY A 18 7.71 -0.20 -11.20
C GLY A 18 6.84 -1.18 -11.98
N TYR A 19 6.45 -0.87 -13.24
CA TYR A 19 5.77 -1.83 -14.12
C TYR A 19 6.72 -2.94 -14.63
N SER A 20 8.01 -2.63 -14.78
CA SER A 20 9.07 -3.57 -15.14
C SER A 20 9.83 -4.06 -13.91
N ALA A 21 9.31 -3.76 -12.71
CA ALA A 21 9.98 -4.12 -11.46
C ALA A 21 10.18 -5.64 -11.39
N PRO A 22 11.35 -6.08 -10.98
CA PRO A 22 11.57 -7.49 -10.70
C PRO A 22 10.58 -7.97 -9.63
N PRO A 23 10.31 -9.27 -9.58
CA PRO A 23 9.40 -9.84 -8.58
C PRO A 23 9.71 -9.30 -7.17
N ILE A 24 8.69 -9.10 -6.35
CA ILE A 24 8.79 -8.46 -5.03
C ILE A 24 9.91 -9.04 -4.14
N PHE A 25 10.14 -10.35 -4.24
CA PHE A 25 11.21 -11.01 -3.48
C PHE A 25 12.60 -10.53 -3.90
N TRP A 26 12.84 -10.22 -5.18
CA TRP A 26 14.11 -9.65 -5.65
C TRP A 26 14.35 -8.27 -5.06
N VAL A 27 13.32 -7.43 -5.07
CA VAL A 27 13.40 -6.09 -4.48
C VAL A 27 13.68 -6.18 -2.99
N ALA A 28 12.99 -7.09 -2.29
CA ALA A 28 13.22 -7.32 -0.87
C ALA A 28 14.67 -7.72 -0.56
N LEU A 29 15.21 -8.69 -1.31
CA LEU A 29 16.60 -9.14 -1.14
C LEU A 29 17.62 -8.03 -1.46
N LEU A 30 17.38 -7.25 -2.51
CA LEU A 30 18.25 -6.11 -2.84
C LEU A 30 18.22 -5.04 -1.73
N LEU A 31 17.05 -4.72 -1.18
CA LEU A 31 16.94 -3.77 -0.08
C LEU A 31 17.64 -4.30 1.19
N ILE A 32 17.49 -5.57 1.52
CA ILE A 32 18.23 -6.21 2.62
C ILE A 32 19.73 -6.11 2.37
N MET A 33 20.20 -6.50 1.17
CA MET A 33 21.62 -6.47 0.84
C MET A 33 22.20 -5.06 1.00
N VAL A 34 21.53 -4.05 0.46
CA VAL A 34 22.03 -2.67 0.47
C VAL A 34 21.87 -2.05 1.86
N PHE A 35 20.66 -2.03 2.41
CA PHE A 35 20.37 -1.24 3.62
C PHE A 35 20.68 -1.98 4.92
N SER A 36 20.60 -3.30 4.94
CA SER A 36 20.88 -4.06 6.17
C SER A 36 22.31 -4.59 6.22
N LEU A 37 22.83 -5.14 5.13
CA LEU A 37 24.15 -5.77 5.13
C LEU A 37 25.27 -4.77 4.83
N GLU A 38 25.12 -3.94 3.79
CA GLU A 38 26.20 -3.00 3.39
C GLU A 38 26.21 -1.74 4.28
N TYR A 39 25.07 -1.07 4.42
CA TYR A 39 24.99 0.18 5.18
C TYR A 39 24.62 -0.01 6.66
N GLN A 40 24.14 -1.18 7.07
CA GLN A 40 23.72 -1.50 8.44
C GLN A 40 22.74 -0.47 9.04
N LEU A 41 21.86 0.09 8.21
CA LEU A 41 20.89 1.10 8.62
C LEU A 41 19.62 0.51 9.23
N PHE A 42 19.23 -0.68 8.77
CA PHE A 42 18.02 -1.36 9.21
C PHE A 42 18.27 -2.84 9.46
N PRO A 43 17.55 -3.47 10.40
CA PRO A 43 17.67 -4.88 10.68
C PRO A 43 17.22 -5.75 9.50
N VAL A 44 17.78 -6.94 9.40
CA VAL A 44 17.51 -7.89 8.31
C VAL A 44 16.13 -8.52 8.43
N ALA A 45 15.72 -8.87 9.67
CA ALA A 45 14.54 -9.70 9.91
C ALA A 45 14.03 -9.55 11.35
N GLY A 46 12.77 -9.94 11.57
CA GLY A 46 12.12 -9.91 12.88
C GLY A 46 11.18 -8.74 13.06
N ARG A 47 10.55 -8.63 14.22
CA ARG A 47 9.60 -7.55 14.59
C ARG A 47 10.27 -6.43 15.38
N TYR A 48 11.27 -6.77 16.18
CA TYR A 48 12.07 -5.91 17.04
C TYR A 48 13.28 -6.70 17.55
N ASP A 49 14.23 -6.01 18.14
CA ASP A 49 15.42 -6.64 18.72
C ASP A 49 15.04 -7.47 19.96
N LEU A 50 15.51 -8.70 20.02
CA LEU A 50 15.27 -9.63 21.12
C LEU A 50 15.82 -9.17 22.48
N LEU A 51 16.64 -8.11 22.49
CA LEU A 51 17.10 -7.47 23.73
C LEU A 51 15.96 -6.78 24.50
N TYR A 52 14.86 -6.46 23.84
CA TYR A 52 13.71 -5.82 24.46
C TYR A 52 12.61 -6.85 24.75
N GLU A 53 12.35 -7.10 26.02
CA GLU A 53 11.21 -7.91 26.45
C GLU A 53 9.94 -7.07 26.32
N ILE A 54 9.19 -7.27 25.22
CA ILE A 54 7.92 -6.62 24.97
C ILE A 54 6.80 -7.62 25.26
N ASP A 55 5.96 -7.31 26.25
CA ASP A 55 4.79 -8.11 26.58
C ASP A 55 3.80 -8.10 25.39
N HIS A 56 3.43 -9.28 24.91
CA HIS A 56 2.46 -9.44 23.81
C HIS A 56 1.02 -9.31 24.33
N VAL A 57 0.54 -8.08 24.51
CA VAL A 57 -0.80 -7.82 25.02
C VAL A 57 -1.82 -7.79 23.88
N THR A 58 -1.53 -7.06 22.80
CA THR A 58 -2.41 -6.89 21.66
C THR A 58 -1.99 -7.70 20.44
N GLY A 59 -0.73 -8.12 20.38
CA GLY A 59 -0.12 -8.76 19.22
C GLY A 59 0.36 -7.79 18.14
N PHE A 60 0.05 -6.50 18.25
CA PHE A 60 0.55 -5.46 17.37
C PHE A 60 1.84 -4.86 17.96
N ALA A 61 2.99 -5.10 17.32
CA ALA A 61 4.30 -4.73 17.84
C ALA A 61 4.42 -3.24 18.24
N ILE A 62 3.85 -2.33 17.45
CA ILE A 62 3.87 -0.89 17.75
C ILE A 62 3.06 -0.59 19.03
N ILE A 63 1.86 -1.19 19.16
CA ILE A 63 0.98 -0.95 20.31
C ILE A 63 1.60 -1.56 21.57
N ASP A 64 2.10 -2.78 21.46
CA ASP A 64 2.75 -3.49 22.56
C ASP A 64 4.02 -2.77 23.03
N ALA A 65 4.86 -2.29 22.10
CA ALA A 65 6.02 -1.47 22.42
C ALA A 65 5.64 -0.12 23.04
N PHE A 66 4.53 0.49 22.60
CA PHE A 66 4.02 1.71 23.20
C PHE A 66 3.48 1.49 24.63
N MET A 67 2.94 0.32 24.91
CA MET A 67 2.43 -0.08 26.23
C MET A 67 3.54 -0.58 27.17
N ALA A 68 4.74 -0.88 26.65
CA ALA A 68 5.87 -1.32 27.46
C ALA A 68 6.20 -0.32 28.55
N LYS A 69 6.49 -0.81 29.76
CA LYS A 69 6.78 -0.02 30.96
C LYS A 69 8.30 0.13 31.12
N GLY A 70 8.74 1.34 31.51
CA GLY A 70 10.13 1.59 31.90
C GLY A 70 10.93 2.42 30.91
N GLU A 71 12.22 2.56 31.17
CA GLU A 71 13.16 3.40 30.41
C GLU A 71 13.36 2.88 28.96
N TYR A 72 13.13 1.58 28.73
CA TYR A 72 13.32 0.93 27.43
C TYR A 72 12.23 1.19 26.40
N ARG A 73 11.12 1.83 26.79
CA ARG A 73 9.96 2.08 25.90
C ARG A 73 10.34 2.81 24.61
N ALA A 74 11.16 3.85 24.72
CA ALA A 74 11.57 4.64 23.54
C ALA A 74 12.46 3.80 22.60
N HIS A 75 13.38 3.04 23.14
CA HIS A 75 14.28 2.16 22.38
C HIS A 75 13.53 0.97 21.77
N ALA A 76 12.60 0.37 22.50
CA ALA A 76 11.73 -0.69 21.99
C ALA A 76 10.89 -0.21 20.81
N LEU A 77 10.28 0.98 20.93
CA LEU A 77 9.49 1.58 19.85
C LEU A 77 10.35 1.91 18.62
N GLN A 78 11.55 2.46 18.83
CA GLN A 78 12.51 2.72 17.77
C GLN A 78 12.88 1.42 17.06
N SER A 79 13.21 0.36 17.80
CA SER A 79 13.54 -0.95 17.23
C SER A 79 12.39 -1.51 16.39
N VAL A 80 11.14 -1.44 16.86
CA VAL A 80 9.97 -1.87 16.07
C VAL A 80 9.85 -1.08 14.76
N ILE A 81 10.03 0.25 14.82
CA ILE A 81 9.95 1.10 13.63
C ILE A 81 11.06 0.73 12.62
N GLU A 82 12.30 0.56 13.08
CA GLU A 82 13.43 0.18 12.23
C GLU A 82 13.20 -1.15 11.52
N HIS A 83 12.63 -2.15 12.20
CA HIS A 83 12.28 -3.45 11.62
C HIS A 83 11.13 -3.35 10.61
N MET A 84 10.25 -2.36 10.73
CA MET A 84 9.12 -2.17 9.80
C MET A 84 9.49 -1.45 8.52
N VAL A 85 10.57 -0.65 8.48
CA VAL A 85 10.89 0.21 7.33
C VAL A 85 11.04 -0.59 6.05
N LEU A 86 11.89 -1.61 6.02
CA LEU A 86 12.16 -2.38 4.81
C LEU A 86 10.92 -3.18 4.33
N PRO A 87 10.22 -3.94 5.18
CA PRO A 87 8.98 -4.62 4.80
C PRO A 87 7.93 -3.67 4.25
N CYS A 88 7.72 -2.52 4.90
CA CYS A 88 6.76 -1.52 4.44
C CYS A 88 7.15 -0.91 3.08
N LEU A 89 8.42 -0.61 2.86
CA LEU A 89 8.92 -0.12 1.57
C LEU A 89 8.67 -1.12 0.46
N VAL A 90 9.00 -2.40 0.69
CA VAL A 90 8.78 -3.47 -0.29
C VAL A 90 7.31 -3.61 -0.65
N LEU A 91 6.43 -3.65 0.36
CA LEU A 91 4.98 -3.76 0.14
C LEU A 91 4.39 -2.53 -0.55
N ALA A 92 4.91 -1.33 -0.29
CA ALA A 92 4.39 -0.09 -0.85
C ALA A 92 4.79 0.14 -2.32
N LEU A 93 5.88 -0.43 -2.80
CA LEU A 93 6.42 -0.14 -4.13
C LEU A 93 5.42 -0.44 -5.27
N ALA A 94 4.91 -1.66 -5.34
CA ALA A 94 4.01 -2.07 -6.41
C ALA A 94 2.67 -1.29 -6.40
N PRO A 95 1.95 -1.18 -5.26
CA PRO A 95 0.72 -0.40 -5.19
C PRO A 95 0.92 1.07 -5.50
N THR A 96 1.99 1.68 -4.99
CA THR A 96 2.28 3.09 -5.25
C THR A 96 2.48 3.35 -6.73
N THR A 97 3.25 2.51 -7.41
CA THR A 97 3.47 2.61 -8.85
C THR A 97 2.17 2.53 -9.64
N GLN A 98 1.30 1.57 -9.29
CA GLN A 98 0.01 1.40 -9.96
C GLN A 98 -0.91 2.59 -9.72
N VAL A 99 -1.02 3.09 -8.48
CA VAL A 99 -1.84 4.26 -8.14
C VAL A 99 -1.34 5.52 -8.87
N VAL A 100 -0.03 5.72 -8.93
CA VAL A 100 0.57 6.84 -9.69
C VAL A 100 0.24 6.74 -11.18
N GLY A 101 0.34 5.55 -11.77
CA GLY A 101 -0.03 5.31 -13.16
C GLY A 101 -1.51 5.58 -13.45
N LEU A 102 -2.40 5.09 -12.58
CA LEU A 102 -3.85 5.33 -12.67
C LEU A 102 -4.19 6.82 -12.53
N MET A 103 -3.57 7.50 -11.56
CA MET A 103 -3.79 8.93 -11.35
C MET A 103 -3.33 9.74 -12.56
N ARG A 104 -2.16 9.39 -13.13
CA ARG A 104 -1.64 10.07 -14.33
C ARG A 104 -2.58 9.91 -15.53
N SER A 105 -3.08 8.70 -15.80
CA SER A 105 -4.02 8.45 -16.90
C SER A 105 -5.35 9.19 -16.70
N SER A 106 -5.91 9.15 -15.49
CA SER A 106 -7.17 9.83 -15.17
C SER A 106 -7.04 11.36 -15.27
N VAL A 107 -5.94 11.94 -14.78
CA VAL A 107 -5.65 13.36 -14.92
C VAL A 107 -5.50 13.75 -16.40
N ALA A 108 -4.82 12.95 -17.20
CA ALA A 108 -4.65 13.22 -18.63
C ALA A 108 -5.99 13.21 -19.36
N GLU A 109 -6.85 12.24 -19.07
CA GLU A 109 -8.19 12.13 -19.61
C GLU A 109 -9.05 13.36 -19.25
N VAL A 110 -9.11 13.73 -17.98
CA VAL A 110 -9.87 14.91 -17.52
C VAL A 110 -9.33 16.19 -18.15
N MET A 111 -8.02 16.34 -18.26
CA MET A 111 -7.38 17.54 -18.88
C MET A 111 -7.69 17.68 -20.36
N SER A 112 -8.07 16.62 -21.07
CA SER A 112 -8.45 16.64 -22.48
C SER A 112 -9.89 17.10 -22.71
N GLN A 113 -10.72 17.15 -21.67
CA GLN A 113 -12.14 17.45 -21.76
C GLN A 113 -12.43 18.90 -22.16
N ASN A 114 -13.55 19.11 -22.89
CA ASN A 114 -13.94 20.43 -23.40
C ASN A 114 -14.22 21.45 -22.29
N TYR A 115 -14.74 21.02 -21.13
CA TYR A 115 -15.02 21.94 -20.04
C TYR A 115 -13.74 22.53 -19.41
N ILE A 116 -12.61 21.80 -19.47
CA ILE A 116 -11.29 22.32 -19.06
C ILE A 116 -10.81 23.41 -20.05
N ARG A 117 -11.05 23.22 -21.35
CA ARG A 117 -10.74 24.26 -22.34
C ARG A 117 -11.60 25.52 -22.11
N ALA A 118 -12.88 25.35 -21.81
CA ALA A 118 -13.77 26.47 -21.48
C ALA A 118 -13.32 27.20 -20.20
N ALA A 119 -12.89 26.48 -19.18
CA ALA A 119 -12.34 27.07 -17.94
C ALA A 119 -11.08 27.92 -18.21
N ARG A 120 -10.19 27.47 -19.10
CA ARG A 120 -9.01 28.26 -19.52
C ARG A 120 -9.38 29.53 -20.26
N ILE A 121 -10.37 29.46 -21.17
CA ILE A 121 -10.86 30.63 -21.91
C ILE A 121 -11.48 31.66 -20.96
N LYS A 122 -12.15 31.22 -19.89
CA LYS A 122 -12.67 32.07 -18.81
C LYS A 122 -11.61 32.72 -17.93
N GLY A 123 -10.32 32.43 -18.17
CA GLY A 123 -9.20 33.06 -17.44
C GLY A 123 -8.87 32.41 -16.09
N LEU A 124 -9.40 31.21 -15.77
CA LEU A 124 -9.04 30.51 -14.54
C LEU A 124 -7.55 30.15 -14.55
N SER A 125 -6.92 30.32 -13.39
CA SER A 125 -5.52 29.94 -13.19
C SER A 125 -5.34 28.42 -13.28
N ASN A 126 -4.14 27.96 -13.65
CA ASN A 126 -3.84 26.53 -13.69
C ASN A 126 -4.04 25.84 -12.32
N ARG A 127 -3.84 26.55 -11.23
CA ARG A 127 -4.05 26.01 -9.86
C ARG A 127 -5.54 25.78 -9.60
N GLU A 128 -6.39 26.74 -9.95
CA GLU A 128 -7.85 26.61 -9.84
C GLU A 128 -8.38 25.48 -10.70
N ILE A 129 -7.93 25.39 -11.97
CA ILE A 129 -8.30 24.29 -12.85
C ILE A 129 -7.95 22.94 -12.24
N VAL A 130 -6.72 22.79 -11.73
CA VAL A 130 -6.26 21.51 -11.14
C VAL A 130 -7.07 21.17 -9.87
N THR A 131 -7.21 22.09 -8.93
CA THR A 131 -7.83 21.80 -7.63
C THR A 131 -9.34 21.68 -7.71
N GLN A 132 -10.03 22.54 -8.49
CA GLN A 132 -11.49 22.57 -8.52
C GLN A 132 -12.11 21.66 -9.59
N HIS A 133 -11.41 21.44 -10.70
CA HIS A 133 -11.94 20.68 -11.83
C HIS A 133 -11.23 19.34 -12.03
N VAL A 134 -9.90 19.33 -12.08
CA VAL A 134 -9.17 18.11 -12.44
C VAL A 134 -9.18 17.08 -11.31
N LEU A 135 -8.73 17.43 -10.11
CA LEU A 135 -8.66 16.47 -8.99
C LEU A 135 -10.04 15.97 -8.60
N ARG A 136 -11.05 16.85 -8.59
CA ARG A 136 -12.42 16.49 -8.25
C ARG A 136 -13.02 15.44 -9.20
N ASN A 137 -12.61 15.42 -10.46
CA ASN A 137 -13.10 14.47 -11.45
C ASN A 137 -12.15 13.30 -11.70
N ALA A 138 -10.85 13.45 -11.42
CA ALA A 138 -9.85 12.41 -11.63
C ALA A 138 -9.75 11.40 -10.46
N ILE A 139 -10.04 11.80 -9.23
CA ILE A 139 -9.93 10.95 -8.03
C ILE A 139 -11.05 9.90 -7.95
N PRO A 140 -12.34 10.22 -8.17
CA PRO A 140 -13.43 9.27 -7.95
C PRO A 140 -13.29 7.93 -8.67
N PRO A 141 -12.89 7.85 -9.95
CA PRO A 141 -12.75 6.57 -10.65
C PRO A 141 -11.56 5.74 -10.20
N ILE A 142 -10.64 6.31 -9.38
CA ILE A 142 -9.46 5.60 -8.87
C ILE A 142 -9.79 4.84 -7.57
N ILE A 143 -10.73 5.34 -6.77
CA ILE A 143 -11.02 4.80 -5.43
C ILE A 143 -11.36 3.30 -5.45
N PRO A 144 -12.26 2.79 -6.32
CA PRO A 144 -12.52 1.36 -6.40
C PRO A 144 -11.27 0.55 -6.78
N LYS A 145 -10.40 1.11 -7.63
CA LYS A 145 -9.16 0.44 -8.05
C LYS A 145 -8.14 0.34 -6.92
N VAL A 146 -8.12 1.32 -6.01
CA VAL A 146 -7.30 1.26 -4.79
C VAL A 146 -7.75 0.12 -3.87
N GLY A 147 -9.05 -0.16 -3.78
CA GLY A 147 -9.56 -1.29 -3.00
C GLY A 147 -9.08 -2.64 -3.52
N VAL A 148 -9.17 -2.84 -4.84
CA VAL A 148 -8.60 -4.04 -5.48
C VAL A 148 -7.10 -4.16 -5.19
N GLN A 149 -6.38 -3.04 -5.18
CA GLN A 149 -4.96 -3.00 -4.87
C GLN A 149 -4.66 -3.42 -3.42
N LEU A 150 -5.47 -2.98 -2.45
CA LEU A 150 -5.34 -3.41 -1.05
C LEU A 150 -5.50 -4.93 -0.91
N SER A 151 -6.43 -5.53 -1.64
CA SER A 151 -6.59 -6.99 -1.67
C SER A 151 -5.35 -7.71 -2.22
N SER A 152 -4.74 -7.17 -3.27
CA SER A 152 -3.49 -7.70 -3.84
C SER A 152 -2.32 -7.57 -2.85
N MET A 153 -2.28 -6.51 -2.05
CA MET A 153 -1.25 -6.31 -1.01
C MET A 153 -1.28 -7.41 0.05
N ILE A 154 -2.45 -7.94 0.40
CA ILE A 154 -2.57 -9.04 1.38
C ILE A 154 -1.81 -10.29 0.87
N THR A 155 -1.91 -10.60 -0.42
CA THR A 155 -1.16 -11.71 -1.03
C THR A 155 0.35 -11.44 -1.01
N LEU A 156 0.77 -10.21 -1.33
CA LEU A 156 2.18 -9.83 -1.31
C LEU A 156 2.74 -9.77 0.12
N ALA A 157 1.90 -9.49 1.12
CA ALA A 157 2.28 -9.49 2.52
C ALA A 157 2.76 -10.87 2.98
N ILE A 158 2.12 -11.97 2.55
CA ILE A 158 2.53 -13.34 2.89
C ILE A 158 3.99 -13.60 2.48
N ILE A 159 4.35 -13.18 1.26
CA ILE A 159 5.72 -13.33 0.74
C ILE A 159 6.69 -12.45 1.55
N THR A 160 6.30 -11.21 1.82
CA THR A 160 7.12 -10.26 2.57
C THR A 160 7.35 -10.73 4.01
N GLU A 161 6.30 -11.22 4.70
CA GLU A 161 6.40 -11.81 6.03
C GLU A 161 7.40 -12.97 6.07
N SER A 162 7.41 -13.81 5.03
CA SER A 162 8.35 -14.94 4.93
C SER A 162 9.80 -14.47 4.74
N ILE A 163 10.03 -13.46 3.89
CA ILE A 163 11.38 -12.96 3.59
C ILE A 163 11.97 -12.25 4.81
N PHE A 164 11.20 -11.38 5.47
CA PHE A 164 11.64 -10.60 6.62
C PHE A 164 11.47 -11.33 7.96
N ASN A 165 11.13 -12.62 7.93
CA ASN A 165 10.87 -13.39 9.14
C ASN A 165 9.90 -12.71 10.11
N TRP A 166 8.91 -12.01 9.54
CA TRP A 166 7.89 -11.31 10.31
C TRP A 166 6.81 -12.28 10.76
N PRO A 167 6.52 -12.41 12.05
CA PRO A 167 5.48 -13.32 12.54
C PRO A 167 4.09 -12.72 12.29
N GLY A 168 3.58 -12.89 11.09
CA GLY A 168 2.26 -12.46 10.65
C GLY A 168 1.35 -13.65 10.31
N ILE A 169 0.12 -13.34 9.87
CA ILE A 169 -0.89 -14.34 9.52
C ILE A 169 -0.49 -15.18 8.29
N GLY A 170 0.22 -14.56 7.34
CA GLY A 170 0.67 -15.25 6.14
C GLY A 170 1.73 -16.29 6.47
N ARG A 171 2.71 -15.94 7.29
CA ARG A 171 3.73 -16.88 7.75
C ARG A 171 3.11 -17.99 8.58
N TRP A 172 2.22 -17.66 9.53
CA TRP A 172 1.51 -18.67 10.31
C TRP A 172 0.76 -19.67 9.42
N LEU A 173 0.14 -19.19 8.34
CA LEU A 173 -0.54 -20.05 7.36
C LEU A 173 0.44 -20.97 6.61
N LEU A 174 1.63 -20.46 6.23
CA LEU A 174 2.67 -21.28 5.60
C LEU A 174 3.22 -22.35 6.54
N ASP A 175 3.41 -22.02 7.82
CA ASP A 175 3.85 -22.97 8.85
C ASP A 175 2.75 -24.06 9.09
N ALA A 176 1.50 -23.68 9.13
CA ALA A 176 0.37 -24.61 9.20
C ALA A 176 0.30 -25.54 7.97
N LEU A 177 0.61 -25.00 6.78
CA LEU A 177 0.68 -25.80 5.55
C LEU A 177 1.83 -26.82 5.59
N ALA A 178 3.00 -26.39 6.08
CA ALA A 178 4.17 -27.25 6.21
C ALA A 178 3.96 -28.37 7.25
N SER A 179 3.22 -28.09 8.34
CA SER A 179 2.85 -29.06 9.37
C SER A 179 1.61 -29.90 9.03
N GLN A 180 0.96 -29.64 7.89
CA GLN A 180 -0.29 -30.30 7.46
C GLN A 180 -1.45 -30.15 8.46
N ASP A 181 -1.47 -29.03 9.20
CA ASP A 181 -2.56 -28.70 10.10
C ASP A 181 -3.75 -28.10 9.33
N TYR A 182 -4.63 -28.98 8.89
CA TYR A 182 -5.79 -28.60 8.08
C TYR A 182 -6.76 -27.66 8.81
N ALA A 183 -6.89 -27.76 10.12
CA ALA A 183 -7.76 -26.89 10.89
C ALA A 183 -7.24 -25.45 10.88
N SER A 184 -5.96 -25.27 11.15
CA SER A 184 -5.29 -23.96 11.07
C SER A 184 -5.28 -23.40 9.66
N ILE A 185 -5.04 -24.21 8.62
CA ILE A 185 -5.10 -23.79 7.22
C ILE A 185 -6.48 -23.24 6.88
N GLN A 186 -7.53 -24.01 7.23
CA GLN A 186 -8.91 -23.61 6.94
C GLN A 186 -9.27 -22.30 7.66
N ALA A 187 -8.94 -22.18 8.94
CA ALA A 187 -9.18 -20.97 9.72
C ALA A 187 -8.44 -19.76 9.13
N GLY A 188 -7.16 -19.91 8.79
CA GLY A 188 -6.35 -18.83 8.21
C GLY A 188 -6.89 -18.37 6.85
N VAL A 189 -7.25 -19.29 5.97
CA VAL A 189 -7.86 -18.97 4.67
C VAL A 189 -9.17 -18.22 4.86
N MET A 190 -10.03 -18.65 5.79
CA MET A 190 -11.30 -17.96 6.09
C MET A 190 -11.06 -16.52 6.59
N VAL A 191 -10.10 -16.33 7.49
CA VAL A 191 -9.75 -14.99 7.99
C VAL A 191 -9.23 -14.11 6.86
N LEU A 192 -8.26 -14.59 6.06
CA LEU A 192 -7.73 -13.83 4.92
C LEU A 192 -8.81 -13.49 3.89
N ALA A 193 -9.68 -14.46 3.54
CA ALA A 193 -10.79 -14.21 2.62
C ALA A 193 -11.76 -13.15 3.17
N THR A 194 -12.07 -13.21 4.46
CA THR A 194 -12.92 -12.21 5.12
C THR A 194 -12.29 -10.82 5.09
N LEU A 195 -10.98 -10.70 5.36
CA LEU A 195 -10.26 -9.44 5.28
C LEU A 195 -10.28 -8.86 3.85
N VAL A 196 -10.01 -9.69 2.83
CA VAL A 196 -10.06 -9.28 1.42
C VAL A 196 -11.45 -8.79 1.04
N LEU A 197 -12.49 -9.56 1.36
CA LEU A 197 -13.88 -9.19 1.06
C LEU A 197 -14.28 -7.90 1.78
N THR A 198 -13.92 -7.76 3.04
CA THR A 198 -14.21 -6.55 3.83
C THR A 198 -13.51 -5.33 3.23
N ALA A 199 -12.23 -5.45 2.86
CA ALA A 199 -11.48 -4.37 2.21
C ALA A 199 -12.12 -3.94 0.88
N ASN A 200 -12.54 -4.88 0.05
CA ASN A 200 -13.22 -4.60 -1.21
C ASN A 200 -14.57 -3.90 -0.98
N ILE A 201 -15.41 -4.44 -0.09
CA ILE A 201 -16.72 -3.85 0.21
C ILE A 201 -16.57 -2.42 0.76
N LEU A 202 -15.63 -2.19 1.69
CA LEU A 202 -15.36 -0.86 2.22
C LEU A 202 -14.89 0.11 1.13
N SER A 203 -14.02 -0.34 0.24
CA SER A 203 -13.56 0.48 -0.88
C SER A 203 -14.68 0.84 -1.84
N ASP A 204 -15.54 -0.10 -2.18
CA ASP A 204 -16.70 0.14 -3.04
C ASP A 204 -17.70 1.11 -2.40
N LEU A 205 -17.94 0.96 -1.09
CA LEU A 205 -18.80 1.88 -0.34
C LEU A 205 -18.23 3.30 -0.32
N ILE A 206 -16.93 3.44 -0.03
CA ILE A 206 -16.25 4.73 -0.06
C ILE A 206 -16.31 5.33 -1.48
N GLY A 207 -16.07 4.51 -2.51
CA GLY A 207 -16.20 4.91 -3.91
C GLY A 207 -17.59 5.43 -4.25
N ALA A 208 -18.65 4.72 -3.83
CA ALA A 208 -20.04 5.10 -4.04
C ALA A 208 -20.44 6.38 -3.27
N MET A 209 -19.85 6.60 -2.09
CA MET A 209 -20.10 7.84 -1.31
C MET A 209 -19.46 9.07 -1.97
N ILE A 210 -18.28 8.91 -2.57
CA ILE A 210 -17.53 10.02 -3.18
C ILE A 210 -18.02 10.31 -4.60
N ASN A 211 -18.46 9.27 -5.34
CA ASN A 211 -18.92 9.42 -6.72
C ASN A 211 -20.39 9.01 -6.89
N PRO A 212 -21.34 9.97 -6.93
CA PRO A 212 -22.75 9.66 -7.09
C PRO A 212 -23.11 9.03 -8.46
N LEU A 213 -22.25 9.09 -9.46
CA LEU A 213 -22.44 8.44 -10.76
C LEU A 213 -22.28 6.91 -10.64
N VAL A 214 -21.31 6.43 -9.89
CA VAL A 214 -21.14 4.98 -9.58
C VAL A 214 -22.38 4.44 -8.88
N ARG A 215 -23.01 5.26 -8.03
CA ARG A 215 -24.27 4.92 -7.35
C ARG A 215 -25.42 4.69 -8.34
N LYS A 216 -25.48 5.45 -9.44
CA LYS A 216 -26.53 5.28 -10.48
C LYS A 216 -26.35 3.99 -11.27
N GLU A 217 -25.11 3.59 -11.57
CA GLU A 217 -24.82 2.33 -12.28
C GLU A 217 -25.25 1.10 -11.45
N TRP A 218 -25.12 1.14 -10.13
CA TRP A 218 -25.62 0.08 -9.23
C TRP A 218 -27.13 -0.08 -9.27
N TYR A 219 -27.88 1.01 -9.50
CA TYR A 219 -29.35 0.96 -9.65
C TYR A 219 -29.80 0.64 -11.07
N ALA A 220 -28.97 0.89 -12.08
CA ALA A 220 -29.30 0.62 -13.48
C ALA A 220 -29.11 -0.86 -13.88
N ASN A 221 -28.33 -1.61 -13.14
CA ASN A 221 -28.07 -3.05 -13.35
C ASN A 221 -28.96 -3.97 -12.51
N LYS A 222 -30.02 -3.44 -11.89
CA LYS A 222 -31.14 -4.17 -11.30
C LYS A 222 -32.35 -4.11 -12.23
#